data_13b55cc1f3be7d9eba8d36de507209d8
#
_entry.id   13b55cc1f3be7d9eba8d36de507209d8
#
_cell.length_a   1.000
_cell.length_b   1.000
_cell.length_c   1.000
_cell.angle_alpha   90.00
_cell.angle_beta   90.00
_cell.angle_gamma   90.00
#
_symmetry.space_group_name_H-M   'P 1'
#
loop_
_entity.id
_entity.type
_entity.pdbx_description
1 polymer ?
#
loop_
_entity_poly.entity_id
_entity_poly.type
_entity_poly.pdbx_seq_one_letter_code
_entity_poly.pdbx_strand_id
1 'polypeptide(L)'
;RSNDVKLSRGGIREIEFTVQLLQVVRGGQYPELRTRPTVSALQRLVRAGLMPQATADALSEAYVFLRQVEHRIQYLDDQQTHVLPTDEADLDWIARTLGLADSTALLQELDRHRELVAQEFDALLGGPPGECKGNCNKGGASAAPDLDGLLGHLEGRFQARIALWREHPRVQGLKEESRARLLRLVQRSALWLREGRVLSLIHI
;
A
#
# COMPACT_ATOMS: atom_id res chain seq x y z
N ARG A 1 4.60 -15.35 -11.84
CA ARG A 1 3.59 -14.56 -11.10
C ARG A 1 3.40 -15.21 -9.73
N SER A 2 3.30 -14.44 -8.65
CA SER A 2 2.99 -15.00 -7.34
C SER A 2 1.51 -15.36 -7.29
N ASN A 3 1.18 -16.60 -6.95
CA ASN A 3 -0.20 -17.10 -6.87
C ASN A 3 -0.88 -16.72 -5.52
N ASP A 4 -0.22 -15.97 -4.67
CA ASP A 4 -0.72 -15.55 -3.36
C ASP A 4 -1.65 -14.33 -3.49
N VAL A 5 -2.95 -14.48 -3.16
CA VAL A 5 -3.93 -13.40 -3.28
C VAL A 5 -3.85 -12.38 -2.16
N LYS A 6 -3.14 -12.68 -1.09
CA LYS A 6 -3.02 -11.83 0.09
C LYS A 6 -1.71 -11.06 0.15
N LEU A 7 -0.58 -11.74 -0.03
CA LEU A 7 0.75 -11.19 0.24
C LEU A 7 1.49 -10.73 -1.01
N SER A 8 1.05 -11.14 -2.20
CA SER A 8 1.69 -10.69 -3.44
C SER A 8 1.30 -9.26 -3.79
N ARG A 9 2.02 -8.68 -4.75
CA ARG A 9 1.74 -7.36 -5.30
C ARG A 9 0.28 -7.26 -5.76
N GLY A 10 -0.41 -6.19 -5.41
CA GLY A 10 -1.83 -6.00 -5.68
C GLY A 10 -2.74 -6.86 -4.80
N GLY A 11 -2.23 -7.48 -3.73
CA GLY A 11 -3.00 -8.34 -2.83
C GLY A 11 -3.72 -7.57 -1.72
N ILE A 12 -4.49 -8.33 -0.93
CA ILE A 12 -5.29 -7.83 0.20
C ILE A 12 -4.45 -6.96 1.14
N ARG A 13 -3.19 -7.38 1.40
CA ARG A 13 -2.29 -6.70 2.34
C ARG A 13 -1.94 -5.28 1.93
N GLU A 14 -1.84 -5.00 0.63
CA GLU A 14 -1.56 -3.64 0.14
C GLU A 14 -2.75 -2.71 0.34
N ILE A 15 -3.99 -3.20 0.19
CA ILE A 15 -5.20 -2.42 0.49
C ILE A 15 -5.26 -2.11 1.99
N GLU A 16 -5.08 -3.13 2.84
CA GLU A 16 -5.07 -2.96 4.30
C GLU A 16 -3.99 -1.98 4.74
N PHE A 17 -2.78 -2.09 4.16
CA PHE A 17 -1.68 -1.19 4.47
C PHE A 17 -1.97 0.26 4.06
N THR A 18 -2.54 0.47 2.87
CA THR A 18 -2.96 1.80 2.38
C THR A 18 -3.89 2.48 3.39
N VAL A 19 -4.92 1.74 3.83
CA VAL A 19 -5.89 2.23 4.81
C VAL A 19 -5.23 2.51 6.15
N GLN A 20 -4.48 1.55 6.68
CA GLN A 20 -3.82 1.66 7.98
C GLN A 20 -2.80 2.79 8.02
N LEU A 21 -2.04 2.99 6.95
CA LEU A 21 -1.09 4.09 6.85
C LEU A 21 -1.80 5.44 6.99
N LEU A 22 -2.89 5.64 6.25
CA LEU A 22 -3.66 6.88 6.33
C LEU A 22 -4.34 7.06 7.70
N GLN A 23 -4.82 5.98 8.31
CA GLN A 23 -5.36 6.00 9.68
C GLN A 23 -4.30 6.39 10.72
N VAL A 24 -3.08 5.85 10.62
CA VAL A 24 -1.98 6.18 11.54
C VAL A 24 -1.54 7.63 11.37
N VAL A 25 -1.41 8.09 10.12
CA VAL A 25 -0.93 9.45 9.82
C VAL A 25 -1.98 10.51 10.16
N ARG A 26 -3.26 10.22 9.97
CA ARG A 26 -4.36 11.20 10.07
C ARG A 26 -5.33 10.97 11.22
N GLY A 27 -5.33 9.80 11.84
CA GLY A 27 -6.27 9.44 12.91
C GLY A 27 -6.16 10.28 14.20
N GLY A 28 -5.07 11.06 14.35
CA GLY A 28 -4.95 12.07 15.40
C GLY A 28 -5.83 13.28 15.15
N GLN A 29 -5.93 13.72 13.88
CA GLN A 29 -6.75 14.87 13.46
C GLN A 29 -8.20 14.48 13.17
N TYR A 30 -8.43 13.24 12.72
CA TYR A 30 -9.72 12.70 12.32
C TYR A 30 -10.05 11.46 13.17
N PRO A 31 -10.58 11.61 14.39
CA PRO A 31 -10.91 10.48 15.28
C PRO A 31 -11.85 9.46 14.65
N GLU A 32 -12.71 9.89 13.72
CA GLU A 32 -13.62 9.04 12.96
C GLU A 32 -12.91 7.99 12.09
N LEU A 33 -11.63 8.21 11.74
CA LEU A 33 -10.83 7.23 11.00
C LEU A 33 -10.46 6.00 11.84
N ARG A 34 -10.60 6.06 13.17
CA ARG A 34 -10.29 4.98 14.10
C ARG A 34 -11.33 3.88 14.03
N THR A 35 -11.34 3.12 12.95
CA THR A 35 -12.25 2.00 12.72
C THR A 35 -11.46 0.78 12.27
N ARG A 36 -11.92 -0.44 12.62
CA ARG A 36 -11.24 -1.69 12.25
C ARG A 36 -11.60 -2.19 10.84
N PRO A 37 -12.89 -2.17 10.40
CA PRO A 37 -13.26 -2.71 9.10
C PRO A 37 -12.67 -1.86 7.95
N THR A 38 -11.92 -2.50 7.06
CA THR A 38 -11.21 -1.85 5.95
C THR A 38 -12.16 -1.07 5.03
N VAL A 39 -13.28 -1.66 4.63
CA VAL A 39 -14.26 -0.99 3.76
C VAL A 39 -14.86 0.25 4.44
N SER A 40 -15.19 0.15 5.72
CA SER A 40 -15.69 1.31 6.47
C SER A 40 -14.63 2.41 6.61
N ALA A 41 -13.36 2.03 6.74
CA ALA A 41 -12.26 2.97 6.79
C ALA A 41 -12.07 3.73 5.47
N LEU A 42 -12.16 3.03 4.32
CA LEU A 42 -12.11 3.65 2.99
C LEU A 42 -13.20 4.73 2.84
N GLN A 43 -14.45 4.42 3.22
CA GLN A 43 -15.54 5.38 3.18
C GLN A 43 -15.31 6.60 4.09
N ARG A 44 -14.71 6.40 5.27
CA ARG A 44 -14.39 7.50 6.20
C ARG A 44 -13.25 8.37 5.68
N LEU A 45 -12.25 7.77 5.01
CA LEU A 45 -11.17 8.50 4.34
C LEU A 45 -11.71 9.45 3.25
N VAL A 46 -12.73 9.01 2.50
CA VAL A 46 -13.41 9.88 1.53
C VAL A 46 -14.12 11.04 2.21
N ARG A 47 -14.90 10.77 3.27
CA ARG A 47 -15.62 11.82 4.01
C ARG A 47 -14.66 12.84 4.64
N ALA A 48 -13.48 12.41 5.02
CA ALA A 48 -12.42 13.28 5.53
C ALA A 48 -11.64 14.03 4.43
N GLY A 49 -11.97 13.83 3.14
CA GLY A 49 -11.27 14.43 2.01
C GLY A 49 -9.84 13.93 1.80
N LEU A 50 -9.50 12.76 2.35
CA LEU A 50 -8.15 12.18 2.31
C LEU A 50 -7.96 11.19 1.16
N MET A 51 -9.04 10.80 0.50
CA MET A 51 -9.04 9.87 -0.64
C MET A 51 -10.18 10.24 -1.61
N PRO A 52 -9.96 10.18 -2.93
CA PRO A 52 -11.02 10.34 -3.91
C PRO A 52 -12.08 9.23 -3.78
N GLN A 53 -13.36 9.54 -4.02
CA GLN A 53 -14.45 8.56 -3.97
C GLN A 53 -14.17 7.38 -4.94
N ALA A 54 -13.79 7.68 -6.19
CA ALA A 54 -13.52 6.65 -7.19
C ALA A 54 -12.43 5.66 -6.77
N THR A 55 -11.35 6.14 -6.14
CA THR A 55 -10.28 5.30 -5.59
C THR A 55 -10.80 4.42 -4.45
N ALA A 56 -11.59 4.98 -3.54
CA ALA A 56 -12.14 4.21 -2.42
C ALA A 56 -13.13 3.13 -2.87
N ASP A 57 -13.96 3.43 -3.86
CA ASP A 57 -14.91 2.48 -4.42
C ASP A 57 -14.18 1.33 -5.13
N ALA A 58 -13.18 1.65 -5.96
CA ALA A 58 -12.36 0.66 -6.65
C ALA A 58 -11.56 -0.23 -5.69
N LEU A 59 -10.95 0.34 -4.64
CA LEU A 59 -10.25 -0.43 -3.60
C LEU A 59 -11.23 -1.29 -2.76
N SER A 60 -12.44 -0.81 -2.51
CA SER A 60 -13.47 -1.56 -1.79
C SER A 60 -13.94 -2.76 -2.59
N GLU A 61 -14.18 -2.58 -3.90
CA GLU A 61 -14.55 -3.66 -4.82
C GLU A 61 -13.44 -4.71 -4.89
N ALA A 62 -12.20 -4.28 -5.11
CA ALA A 62 -11.03 -5.17 -5.12
C ALA A 62 -10.87 -5.93 -3.79
N TYR A 63 -11.04 -5.26 -2.66
CA TYR A 63 -10.93 -5.88 -1.34
C TYR A 63 -11.97 -6.99 -1.16
N VAL A 64 -13.24 -6.71 -1.48
CA VAL A 64 -14.34 -7.69 -1.36
C VAL A 64 -14.08 -8.89 -2.28
N PHE A 65 -13.71 -8.65 -3.54
CA PHE A 65 -13.40 -9.70 -4.49
C PHE A 65 -12.24 -10.59 -4.02
N LEU A 66 -11.10 -9.99 -3.67
CA LEU A 66 -9.92 -10.73 -3.19
C LEU A 66 -10.22 -11.54 -1.91
N ARG A 67 -11.01 -11.00 -0.99
CA ARG A 67 -11.44 -11.71 0.22
C ARG A 67 -12.37 -12.89 -0.12
N GLN A 68 -13.25 -12.73 -1.08
CA GLN A 68 -14.09 -13.83 -1.55
C GLN A 68 -13.25 -14.94 -2.18
N VAL A 69 -12.27 -14.60 -3.03
CA VAL A 69 -11.33 -15.57 -3.59
C VAL A 69 -10.54 -16.28 -2.48
N GLU A 70 -9.97 -15.53 -1.52
CA GLU A 70 -9.25 -16.10 -0.37
C GLU A 70 -10.12 -17.11 0.39
N HIS A 71 -11.38 -16.77 0.68
CA HIS A 71 -12.28 -17.67 1.37
C HIS A 71 -12.58 -18.96 0.55
N ARG A 72 -12.71 -18.86 -0.78
CA ARG A 72 -12.92 -20.05 -1.63
C ARG A 72 -11.69 -20.97 -1.64
N ILE A 73 -10.49 -20.39 -1.68
CA ILE A 73 -9.24 -21.15 -1.56
C ILE A 73 -9.21 -21.92 -0.23
N GLN A 74 -9.58 -21.26 0.87
CA GLN A 74 -9.60 -21.87 2.19
C GLN A 74 -10.64 -23.01 2.31
N TYR A 75 -11.78 -22.90 1.61
CA TYR A 75 -12.81 -23.94 1.61
C TYR A 75 -12.39 -25.20 0.83
N LEU A 76 -11.55 -25.09 -0.19
CA LEU A 76 -11.13 -26.25 -0.98
C LEU A 76 -10.37 -27.28 -0.13
N ASP A 77 -9.44 -26.82 0.70
CA ASP A 77 -8.51 -27.71 1.40
C ASP A 77 -8.67 -27.69 2.92
N ASP A 78 -9.66 -26.95 3.46
CA ASP A 78 -9.80 -26.67 4.90
C ASP A 78 -8.47 -26.18 5.53
N GLN A 79 -7.68 -25.45 4.74
CA GLN A 79 -6.36 -24.95 5.13
C GLN A 79 -6.36 -23.42 5.20
N GLN A 80 -5.53 -22.88 6.10
CA GLN A 80 -5.31 -21.45 6.17
C GLN A 80 -4.30 -20.98 5.10
N THR A 81 -4.58 -21.30 3.84
CA THR A 81 -3.80 -20.87 2.69
C THR A 81 -4.46 -19.70 1.97
N HIS A 82 -3.67 -18.91 1.25
CA HIS A 82 -4.10 -17.82 0.37
C HIS A 82 -3.41 -17.90 -0.99
N VAL A 83 -2.88 -19.08 -1.30
CA VAL A 83 -2.25 -19.37 -2.59
C VAL A 83 -3.28 -20.02 -3.48
N LEU A 84 -3.45 -19.52 -4.71
CA LEU A 84 -4.33 -20.11 -5.71
C LEU A 84 -3.92 -21.55 -6.00
N PRO A 85 -4.87 -22.48 -6.13
CA PRO A 85 -4.58 -23.83 -6.57
C PRO A 85 -3.96 -23.83 -7.96
N THR A 86 -3.23 -24.88 -8.28
CA THR A 86 -2.65 -25.10 -9.60
C THR A 86 -3.52 -26.00 -10.49
N ASP A 87 -4.45 -26.70 -9.88
CA ASP A 87 -5.40 -27.55 -10.57
C ASP A 87 -6.49 -26.70 -11.24
N GLU A 88 -6.79 -27.00 -12.51
CA GLU A 88 -7.76 -26.24 -13.29
C GLU A 88 -9.19 -26.48 -12.84
N ALA A 89 -9.53 -27.69 -12.37
CA ALA A 89 -10.86 -27.99 -11.86
C ALA A 89 -11.16 -27.22 -10.57
N ASP A 90 -10.16 -27.03 -9.71
CA ASP A 90 -10.28 -26.22 -8.50
C ASP A 90 -10.46 -24.73 -8.83
N LEU A 91 -9.70 -24.20 -9.80
CA LEU A 91 -9.86 -22.84 -10.29
C LEU A 91 -11.25 -22.61 -10.90
N ASP A 92 -11.75 -23.56 -11.69
CA ASP A 92 -13.10 -23.51 -12.24
C ASP A 92 -14.18 -23.58 -11.17
N TRP A 93 -13.97 -24.36 -10.12
CA TRP A 93 -14.88 -24.40 -8.99
C TRP A 93 -14.93 -23.04 -8.28
N ILE A 94 -13.78 -22.42 -8.01
CA ILE A 94 -13.70 -21.08 -7.44
C ILE A 94 -14.45 -20.09 -8.35
N ALA A 95 -14.18 -20.08 -9.65
CA ALA A 95 -14.81 -19.20 -10.63
C ALA A 95 -16.34 -19.30 -10.57
N ARG A 96 -16.88 -20.52 -10.69
CA ARG A 96 -18.34 -20.77 -10.65
C ARG A 96 -18.99 -20.33 -9.33
N THR A 97 -18.32 -20.53 -8.20
CA THR A 97 -18.85 -20.11 -6.89
C THR A 97 -18.84 -18.58 -6.71
N LEU A 98 -18.10 -17.86 -7.54
CA LEU A 98 -18.08 -16.40 -7.61
C LEU A 98 -18.97 -15.85 -8.74
N GLY A 99 -19.67 -16.72 -9.48
CA GLY A 99 -20.54 -16.34 -10.59
C GLY A 99 -19.77 -16.04 -11.89
N LEU A 100 -18.52 -16.45 -11.98
CA LEU A 100 -17.68 -16.33 -13.20
C LEU A 100 -17.81 -17.60 -14.08
N ALA A 101 -17.55 -17.43 -15.38
CA ALA A 101 -17.75 -18.50 -16.36
C ALA A 101 -16.78 -19.67 -16.16
N ASP A 102 -15.49 -19.38 -16.00
CA ASP A 102 -14.40 -20.35 -15.95
C ASP A 102 -13.16 -19.79 -15.23
N SER A 103 -12.13 -20.62 -15.11
CA SER A 103 -10.83 -20.27 -14.54
C SER A 103 -10.15 -19.09 -15.26
N THR A 104 -10.33 -18.98 -16.58
CA THR A 104 -9.77 -17.87 -17.36
C THR A 104 -10.40 -16.54 -16.94
N ALA A 105 -11.73 -16.49 -16.83
CA ALA A 105 -12.45 -15.31 -16.34
C ALA A 105 -12.04 -14.93 -14.91
N LEU A 106 -11.85 -15.92 -14.03
CA LEU A 106 -11.36 -15.71 -12.67
C LEU A 106 -9.97 -15.05 -12.67
N LEU A 107 -9.04 -15.57 -13.45
CA LEU A 107 -7.67 -15.05 -13.50
C LEU A 107 -7.61 -13.66 -14.12
N GLN A 108 -8.42 -13.37 -15.14
CA GLN A 108 -8.52 -12.03 -15.73
C GLN A 108 -9.05 -11.01 -14.72
N GLU A 109 -10.11 -11.34 -14.00
CA GLU A 109 -10.70 -10.47 -13.00
C GLU A 109 -9.75 -10.25 -11.81
N LEU A 110 -9.04 -11.30 -11.41
CA LEU A 110 -8.01 -11.23 -10.39
C LEU A 110 -6.86 -10.29 -10.81
N ASP A 111 -6.35 -10.44 -12.04
CA ASP A 111 -5.29 -9.58 -12.57
C ASP A 111 -5.76 -8.12 -12.66
N ARG A 112 -7.00 -7.85 -13.07
CA ARG A 112 -7.60 -6.52 -13.13
C ARG A 112 -7.59 -5.84 -11.75
N HIS A 113 -8.09 -6.52 -10.73
CA HIS A 113 -8.13 -5.98 -9.37
C HIS A 113 -6.74 -5.78 -8.78
N ARG A 114 -5.85 -6.74 -9.01
CA ARG A 114 -4.47 -6.65 -8.49
C ARG A 114 -3.66 -5.52 -9.12
N GLU A 115 -3.82 -5.30 -10.42
CA GLU A 115 -3.16 -4.19 -11.09
C GLU A 115 -3.65 -2.84 -10.56
N LEU A 116 -4.96 -2.68 -10.39
CA LEU A 116 -5.54 -1.48 -9.79
C LEU A 116 -5.00 -1.22 -8.38
N VAL A 117 -5.01 -2.24 -7.51
CA VAL A 117 -4.49 -2.12 -6.14
C VAL A 117 -3.01 -1.75 -6.14
N ALA A 118 -2.22 -2.38 -7.01
CA ALA A 118 -0.79 -2.11 -7.13
C ALA A 118 -0.51 -0.68 -7.59
N GLN A 119 -1.29 -0.15 -8.54
CA GLN A 119 -1.18 1.23 -9.03
C GLN A 119 -1.50 2.24 -7.92
N GLU A 120 -2.61 2.05 -7.19
CA GLU A 120 -3.00 2.92 -6.08
C GLU A 120 -1.98 2.87 -4.93
N PHE A 121 -1.47 1.68 -4.62
CA PHE A 121 -0.43 1.49 -3.61
C PHE A 121 0.88 2.19 -4.00
N ASP A 122 1.34 2.05 -5.24
CA ASP A 122 2.51 2.74 -5.75
C ASP A 122 2.31 4.25 -5.77
N ALA A 123 1.13 4.73 -6.18
CA ALA A 123 0.80 6.15 -6.16
C ALA A 123 0.88 6.73 -4.75
N LEU A 124 0.42 5.99 -3.74
CA LEU A 124 0.52 6.39 -2.33
C LEU A 124 1.98 6.45 -1.85
N LEU A 125 2.81 5.48 -2.25
CA LEU A 125 4.22 5.39 -1.84
C LEU A 125 5.19 6.20 -2.71
N GLY A 126 4.71 6.84 -3.79
CA GLY A 126 5.55 7.66 -4.66
C GLY A 126 5.76 7.14 -6.08
N GLY A 127 5.05 6.11 -6.46
CA GLY A 127 5.16 5.49 -7.79
C GLY A 127 6.40 4.60 -7.98
N PRO A 128 6.47 3.85 -9.07
CA PRO A 128 7.65 3.08 -9.43
C PRO A 128 8.84 4.02 -9.67
N PRO A 129 10.08 3.59 -9.43
CA PRO A 129 11.25 4.37 -9.75
C PRO A 129 11.34 4.53 -11.27
N GLY A 130 10.87 5.67 -11.82
CA GLY A 130 10.99 5.93 -13.26
C GLY A 130 10.06 6.96 -13.86
N GLU A 131 8.93 7.31 -13.25
CA GLU A 131 8.03 8.33 -13.82
C GLU A 131 7.98 9.60 -12.98
N CYS A 132 9.02 10.41 -13.08
CA CYS A 132 8.92 11.84 -12.76
C CYS A 132 8.22 12.55 -13.93
N LYS A 133 6.91 12.79 -13.85
CA LYS A 133 6.24 13.78 -14.70
C LYS A 133 6.59 15.18 -14.21
N GLY A 134 7.73 15.71 -14.66
CA GLY A 134 8.18 17.06 -14.35
C GLY A 134 9.68 17.15 -14.55
N ASN A 135 10.08 17.68 -15.69
CA ASN A 135 11.40 18.24 -16.07
C ASN A 135 12.61 17.82 -15.20
N CYS A 136 12.92 16.52 -15.18
CA CYS A 136 14.17 16.02 -14.61
C CYS A 136 15.21 16.00 -15.75
N ASN A 137 16.16 16.91 -15.70
CA ASN A 137 17.31 16.97 -16.57
C ASN A 137 18.02 15.60 -16.58
N LYS A 138 18.19 15.00 -17.75
CA LYS A 138 18.87 13.73 -17.96
C LYS A 138 20.34 13.87 -17.55
N GLY A 139 20.70 13.21 -16.45
CA GLY A 139 22.10 13.13 -16.04
C GLY A 139 22.29 12.22 -14.83
N GLY A 140 22.76 11.00 -15.06
CA GLY A 140 23.46 10.23 -14.05
C GLY A 140 22.64 9.15 -13.33
N ALA A 141 23.26 7.99 -13.18
CA ALA A 141 22.83 6.83 -12.43
C ALA A 141 22.14 7.21 -11.10
N SER A 142 21.02 6.54 -10.82
CA SER A 142 20.24 6.68 -9.59
C SER A 142 21.13 6.41 -8.36
N ALA A 143 21.80 7.45 -7.87
CA ALA A 143 22.41 7.43 -6.56
C ALA A 143 21.28 7.24 -5.52
N ALA A 144 21.49 6.36 -4.56
CA ALA A 144 20.62 6.23 -3.41
C ALA A 144 20.37 7.63 -2.82
N PRO A 145 19.13 7.99 -2.48
CA PRO A 145 18.81 9.33 -2.00
C PRO A 145 19.69 9.64 -0.78
N ASP A 146 20.43 10.75 -0.88
CA ASP A 146 21.29 11.24 0.20
C ASP A 146 20.43 11.62 1.40
N LEU A 147 20.45 10.76 2.42
CA LEU A 147 19.71 10.98 3.65
C LEU A 147 20.25 12.20 4.41
N ASP A 148 21.55 12.46 4.31
CA ASP A 148 22.20 13.56 5.03
C ASP A 148 21.83 14.91 4.41
N GLY A 149 21.74 14.99 3.07
CA GLY A 149 21.18 16.16 2.38
C GLY A 149 19.72 16.44 2.72
N LEU A 150 18.92 15.38 2.89
CA LEU A 150 17.52 15.50 3.31
C LEU A 150 17.37 15.97 4.76
N LEU A 151 18.18 15.44 5.67
CA LEU A 151 18.13 15.79 7.10
C LEU A 151 18.52 17.26 7.33
N GLY A 152 19.43 17.82 6.49
CA GLY A 152 19.82 19.22 6.57
C GLY A 152 18.70 20.22 6.25
N HIS A 153 17.65 19.79 5.57
CA HIS A 153 16.49 20.62 5.21
C HIS A 153 15.27 20.42 6.13
N LEU A 154 15.37 19.53 7.12
CA LEU A 154 14.28 19.24 8.06
C LEU A 154 14.48 20.02 9.36
N GLU A 155 13.49 20.83 9.74
CA GLU A 155 13.56 21.63 10.98
C GLU A 155 13.05 20.86 12.21
N GLY A 156 13.68 21.10 13.36
CA GLY A 156 13.17 20.79 14.68
C GLY A 156 13.13 19.32 15.07
N ARG A 157 12.06 18.94 15.78
CA ARG A 157 11.89 17.59 16.39
C ARG A 157 11.86 16.44 15.39
N PHE A 158 11.46 16.70 14.13
CA PHE A 158 11.43 15.67 13.10
C PHE A 158 12.82 15.23 12.70
N GLN A 159 13.74 16.18 12.50
CA GLN A 159 15.16 15.91 12.22
C GLN A 159 15.80 15.06 13.31
N ALA A 160 15.62 15.44 14.58
CA ALA A 160 16.16 14.72 15.73
C ALA A 160 15.62 13.27 15.79
N ARG A 161 14.35 13.05 15.48
CA ARG A 161 13.72 11.73 15.49
C ARG A 161 14.20 10.82 14.36
N ILE A 162 14.41 11.37 13.17
CA ILE A 162 14.99 10.63 12.04
C ILE A 162 16.45 10.25 12.32
N ALA A 163 17.23 11.13 12.93
CA ALA A 163 18.59 10.83 13.35
C ALA A 163 18.64 9.64 14.34
N LEU A 164 17.75 9.61 15.33
CA LEU A 164 17.62 8.48 16.26
C LEU A 164 17.23 7.18 15.56
N TRP A 165 16.35 7.24 14.55
CA TRP A 165 15.97 6.05 13.78
C TRP A 165 17.14 5.49 12.97
N ARG A 166 17.99 6.35 12.42
CA ARG A 166 19.16 5.96 11.65
C ARG A 166 20.12 5.08 12.46
N GLU A 167 20.29 5.39 13.73
CA GLU A 167 21.17 4.65 14.65
C GLU A 167 20.53 3.39 15.23
N HIS A 168 19.21 3.22 15.05
CA HIS A 168 18.50 2.10 15.64
C HIS A 168 18.90 0.77 14.98
N PRO A 169 19.29 -0.28 15.75
CA PRO A 169 19.80 -1.56 15.23
C PRO A 169 18.85 -2.24 14.23
N ARG A 170 17.53 -2.11 14.42
CA ARG A 170 16.51 -2.65 13.49
C ARG A 170 16.52 -1.96 12.13
N VAL A 171 16.87 -0.68 12.07
CA VAL A 171 16.95 0.08 10.82
C VAL A 171 18.25 -0.23 10.11
N GLN A 172 19.33 -0.37 10.85
CA GLN A 172 20.63 -0.77 10.30
C GLN A 172 20.63 -2.20 9.76
N GLY A 173 19.87 -3.11 10.39
CA GLY A 173 19.69 -4.49 9.94
C GLY A 173 18.70 -4.69 8.78
N LEU A 174 18.08 -3.63 8.26
CA LEU A 174 17.18 -3.74 7.11
C LEU A 174 17.93 -4.10 5.83
N LYS A 175 17.32 -4.98 5.03
CA LYS A 175 17.76 -5.25 3.65
C LYS A 175 17.71 -3.96 2.83
N GLU A 176 18.60 -3.85 1.82
CA GLU A 176 18.76 -2.65 0.98
C GLU A 176 17.44 -2.14 0.41
N GLU A 177 16.58 -3.03 -0.12
CA GLU A 177 15.25 -2.65 -0.63
C GLU A 177 14.33 -2.04 0.45
N SER A 178 14.35 -2.60 1.66
CA SER A 178 13.54 -2.10 2.77
C SER A 178 14.05 -0.77 3.28
N ARG A 179 15.37 -0.58 3.28
CA ARG A 179 16.02 0.68 3.59
C ARG A 179 15.65 1.76 2.56
N ALA A 180 15.71 1.44 1.28
CA ALA A 180 15.31 2.36 0.21
C ALA A 180 13.82 2.76 0.29
N ARG A 181 12.94 1.83 0.67
CA ARG A 181 11.51 2.12 0.92
C ARG A 181 11.32 3.06 2.12
N LEU A 182 12.03 2.82 3.22
CA LEU A 182 11.98 3.67 4.40
C LEU A 182 12.46 5.08 4.08
N LEU A 183 13.55 5.24 3.34
CA LEU A 183 14.08 6.53 2.90
C LEU A 183 13.08 7.30 2.05
N ARG A 184 12.42 6.66 1.08
CA ARG A 184 11.36 7.28 0.27
C ARG A 184 10.19 7.76 1.13
N LEU A 185 9.79 6.98 2.13
CA LEU A 185 8.72 7.37 3.06
C LEU A 185 9.11 8.62 3.85
N VAL A 186 10.34 8.66 4.39
CA VAL A 186 10.88 9.82 5.11
C VAL A 186 10.92 11.06 4.23
N GLN A 187 11.43 10.94 3.00
CA GLN A 187 11.47 12.03 2.02
C GLN A 187 10.08 12.61 1.73
N ARG A 188 9.11 11.73 1.52
CA ARG A 188 7.74 12.15 1.22
C ARG A 188 7.07 12.82 2.43
N SER A 189 7.31 12.30 3.63
CA SER A 189 6.84 12.93 4.87
C SER A 189 7.45 14.31 5.07
N ALA A 190 8.74 14.49 4.75
CA ALA A 190 9.43 15.75 4.82
C ALA A 190 8.86 16.79 3.83
N LEU A 191 8.58 16.36 2.58
CA LEU A 191 7.94 17.20 1.58
C LEU A 191 6.54 17.64 2.02
N TRP A 192 5.74 16.75 2.55
CA TRP A 192 4.40 17.06 3.05
C TRP A 192 4.41 18.02 4.24
N LEU A 193 5.41 17.88 5.14
CA LEU A 193 5.63 18.85 6.22
C LEU A 193 5.93 20.24 5.67
N ARG A 194 6.82 20.33 4.68
CA ARG A 194 7.18 21.59 4.04
C ARG A 194 6.01 22.26 3.30
N GLU A 195 5.16 21.46 2.67
CA GLU A 195 3.96 21.93 1.95
C GLU A 195 2.78 22.27 2.87
N GLY A 196 2.95 22.18 4.20
CA GLY A 196 1.86 22.39 5.17
C GLY A 196 0.73 21.36 5.10
N ARG A 197 0.92 20.28 4.33
CA ARG A 197 -0.07 19.21 4.15
C ARG A 197 -0.14 18.25 5.33
N VAL A 198 0.83 18.32 6.22
CA VAL A 198 0.89 17.57 7.49
C VAL A 198 1.08 18.55 8.61
N LEU A 199 -0.02 19.04 9.16
CA LEU A 199 0.01 19.72 10.45
C LEU A 199 0.26 18.64 11.51
N SER A 200 1.50 18.66 12.05
CA SER A 200 1.83 18.01 13.31
C SER A 200 1.84 16.47 13.38
N LEU A 201 2.88 15.86 12.82
CA LEU A 201 3.44 14.62 13.38
C LEU A 201 4.14 14.86 14.76
N ILE A 202 3.97 16.04 15.34
CA ILE A 202 4.74 16.54 16.49
C ILE A 202 4.00 16.34 17.82
N HIS A 203 2.76 15.90 17.80
CA HIS A 203 1.95 15.71 19.01
C HIS A 203 1.69 14.24 19.39
N ILE A 204 2.61 13.33 19.01
CA ILE A 204 2.63 11.98 19.60
C ILE A 204 3.90 11.82 20.44
#